data_e1c589f6e085a35955e3268c97cf4bb5
#
_entry.id   e1c589f6e085a35955e3268c97cf4bb5
#
_cell.length_a   1.000
_cell.length_b   1.000
_cell.length_c   1.000
_cell.angle_alpha   90.00
_cell.angle_beta   90.00
_cell.angle_gamma   90.00
#
_symmetry.space_group_name_H-M   'P 1'
#
loop_
_entity.id
_entity.type
_entity.pdbx_description
1 polymer ?
#
loop_
_entity_poly.entity_id
_entity_poly.type
_entity_poly.pdbx_seq_one_letter_code
_entity_poly.pdbx_strand_id
1 'polypeptide(L)'
;MAGPLPIPVEVEEPVGDPTTAPDAPWIVLVWNDPINLMSYVAFVLQKLFGYPKEKADRLMLQVHHEGRAVVANGTRETCELHVFRLHEHGLWATMQHDA
;
A
#
# COMPACT_ATOMS: atom_id res chain seq x y z
N MET A 1 -18.25 -1.66 -9.51
CA MET A 1 -17.67 -1.46 -8.96
C MET A 1 -17.05 -1.74 -8.67
N ALA A 2 -16.87 -1.49 -9.03
CA ALA A 2 -16.13 -1.90 -8.69
C ALA A 2 -16.06 -2.39 -7.75
N GLY A 3 -15.82 -3.14 -7.81
CA GLY A 3 -15.67 -3.81 -6.71
C GLY A 3 -15.43 -2.90 -5.65
N PRO A 4 -15.59 -3.33 -4.56
CA PRO A 4 -15.39 -2.53 -3.43
C PRO A 4 -14.01 -2.01 -3.46
N LEU A 5 -13.91 -0.84 -3.01
CA LEU A 5 -12.66 -0.33 -2.82
C LEU A 5 -11.92 -1.11 -1.86
N PRO A 6 -10.67 -1.22 -2.05
CA PRO A 6 -9.85 -1.84 -1.05
C PRO A 6 -9.76 -0.92 0.12
N ILE A 7 -10.69 -1.07 1.00
CA ILE A 7 -10.55 -0.38 2.25
C ILE A 7 -9.39 -1.01 2.96
N PRO A 8 -8.84 -0.35 3.95
CA PRO A 8 -7.69 -0.90 4.67
C PRO A 8 -8.09 -2.08 5.48
N VAL A 9 -8.29 -3.18 4.81
CA VAL A 9 -8.66 -4.40 5.47
C VAL A 9 -7.41 -4.96 6.07
N GLU A 10 -7.43 -5.17 7.34
CA GLU A 10 -6.32 -5.82 7.96
C GLU A 10 -6.43 -7.26 7.71
N VAL A 11 -5.33 -7.83 7.35
CA VAL A 11 -5.27 -9.27 7.34
C VAL A 11 -5.30 -9.68 8.78
N GLU A 12 -6.13 -10.68 9.08
CA GLU A 12 -6.26 -11.09 10.41
C GLU A 12 -4.99 -11.52 11.00
N GLU A 13 -4.72 -11.05 12.16
CA GLU A 13 -3.53 -11.47 12.85
C GLU A 13 -3.72 -12.83 13.43
N PRO A 14 -2.69 -13.60 13.56
CA PRO A 14 -2.80 -14.90 14.21
C PRO A 14 -3.15 -14.65 15.64
N VAL A 15 -4.38 -14.87 15.95
CA VAL A 15 -4.88 -14.59 17.24
C VAL A 15 -4.24 -15.49 18.27
N GLY A 16 -3.82 -14.90 19.32
CA GLY A 16 -3.37 -15.70 20.44
C GLY A 16 -2.02 -16.34 20.28
N ASP A 17 -1.28 -15.93 19.28
CA ASP A 17 0.07 -16.45 19.16
C ASP A 17 1.06 -15.42 19.66
N PRO A 18 1.42 -15.49 20.90
CA PRO A 18 2.33 -14.47 21.44
C PRO A 18 3.73 -14.59 20.90
N THR A 19 4.02 -15.66 20.18
CA THR A 19 5.33 -15.79 19.61
C THR A 19 5.40 -15.15 18.23
N THR A 20 4.27 -14.75 17.70
CA THR A 20 4.29 -14.01 16.48
C THR A 20 5.10 -12.77 16.75
N ALA A 21 6.15 -12.59 16.02
CA ALA A 21 7.05 -11.50 16.28
C ALA A 21 6.25 -10.20 16.27
N PRO A 22 6.24 -9.50 17.37
CA PRO A 22 5.46 -8.27 17.42
C PRO A 22 5.99 -7.23 16.46
N ASP A 23 7.22 -7.38 16.04
CA ASP A 23 7.80 -6.48 15.08
C ASP A 23 7.82 -7.07 13.69
N ALA A 24 7.07 -8.11 13.44
CA ALA A 24 6.92 -8.59 12.07
C ALA A 24 6.34 -7.45 11.27
N PRO A 25 6.94 -7.14 10.14
CA PRO A 25 6.53 -5.95 9.41
C PRO A 25 5.17 -6.13 8.77
N TRP A 26 4.52 -5.01 8.62
CA TRP A 26 3.34 -4.92 7.79
C TRP A 26 3.75 -4.29 6.48
N ILE A 27 3.03 -4.57 5.44
CA ILE A 27 3.30 -3.97 4.14
C ILE A 27 2.07 -3.27 3.62
N VAL A 28 2.32 -2.25 2.82
CA VAL A 28 1.27 -1.49 2.17
C VAL A 28 1.32 -1.79 0.70
N LEU A 29 0.17 -2.15 0.15
CA LEU A 29 0.04 -2.48 -1.26
C LEU A 29 -0.80 -1.42 -1.94
N VAL A 30 -0.34 -0.98 -3.11
CA VAL A 30 -1.15 -0.14 -3.99
C VAL A 30 -1.58 -1.01 -5.16
N TRP A 31 -2.85 -0.93 -5.49
CA TRP A 31 -3.45 -1.77 -6.52
C TRP A 31 -3.76 -0.93 -7.74
N ASN A 32 -3.64 -1.55 -8.89
CA ASN A 32 -3.96 -0.87 -10.14
C ASN A 32 -5.45 -0.60 -10.20
N ASP A 33 -5.80 0.63 -10.56
CA ASP A 33 -7.19 0.96 -10.78
C ASP A 33 -7.30 1.70 -12.10
N PRO A 34 -8.44 1.60 -12.77
CA PRO A 34 -8.58 2.18 -14.10
C PRO A 34 -8.80 3.69 -14.10
N ILE A 35 -8.95 4.27 -12.93
CA ILE A 35 -9.32 5.68 -12.85
C ILE A 35 -8.10 6.58 -12.81
N ASN A 36 -7.10 6.20 -12.02
CA ASN A 36 -5.96 7.08 -11.82
C ASN A 36 -4.91 6.94 -12.90
N LEU A 37 -4.38 8.07 -13.35
CA LEU A 37 -3.30 8.06 -14.31
C LEU A 37 -2.04 7.53 -13.66
N MET A 38 -1.22 6.88 -14.45
CA MET A 38 0.04 6.34 -13.96
C MET A 38 0.93 7.45 -13.40
N SER A 39 0.97 8.58 -14.08
CA SER A 39 1.79 9.69 -13.60
C SER A 39 1.30 10.22 -12.26
N TYR A 40 0.00 10.16 -12.02
CA TYR A 40 -0.55 10.58 -10.75
C TYR A 40 -0.13 9.63 -9.64
N VAL A 41 -0.15 8.34 -9.92
CA VAL A 41 0.27 7.35 -8.93
C VAL A 41 1.73 7.62 -8.53
N ALA A 42 2.59 7.82 -9.50
CA ALA A 42 3.99 8.12 -9.21
C ALA A 42 4.13 9.40 -8.39
N PHE A 43 3.35 10.42 -8.75
CA PHE A 43 3.37 11.68 -8.03
C PHE A 43 2.99 11.49 -6.56
N VAL A 44 1.93 10.72 -6.32
CA VAL A 44 1.47 10.49 -4.95
C VAL A 44 2.52 9.74 -4.15
N LEU A 45 3.16 8.76 -4.76
CA LEU A 45 4.20 8.01 -4.05
C LEU A 45 5.36 8.92 -3.68
N GLN A 46 5.72 9.84 -4.55
CA GLN A 46 6.76 10.80 -4.21
C GLN A 46 6.30 11.74 -3.11
N LYS A 47 5.08 12.20 -3.19
CA LYS A 47 4.57 13.17 -2.24
C LYS A 47 4.44 12.58 -0.84
N LEU A 48 3.92 11.38 -0.74
CA LEU A 48 3.62 10.80 0.56
C LEU A 48 4.83 10.15 1.21
N PHE A 49 5.69 9.56 0.40
CA PHE A 49 6.81 8.80 0.95
C PHE A 49 8.16 9.45 0.71
N GLY A 50 8.20 10.52 -0.08
CA GLY A 50 9.47 11.17 -0.37
C GLY A 50 10.38 10.35 -1.25
N TYR A 51 9.84 9.41 -2.00
CA TYR A 51 10.66 8.57 -2.85
C TYR A 51 11.23 9.36 -4.02
N PRO A 52 12.45 9.03 -4.45
CA PRO A 52 12.98 9.62 -5.68
C PRO A 52 12.10 9.24 -6.86
N LYS A 53 12.16 10.06 -7.89
CA LYS A 53 11.33 9.83 -9.06
C LYS A 53 11.55 8.45 -9.64
N GLU A 54 12.78 7.99 -9.68
CA GLU A 54 13.07 6.67 -10.24
C GLU A 54 12.37 5.56 -9.48
N LYS A 55 12.39 5.65 -8.16
CA LYS A 55 11.72 4.63 -7.36
C LYS A 55 10.21 4.71 -7.52
N ALA A 56 9.67 5.92 -7.51
CA ALA A 56 8.24 6.10 -7.67
C ALA A 56 7.77 5.57 -9.02
N ASP A 57 8.53 5.86 -10.06
CA ASP A 57 8.18 5.38 -11.40
C ASP A 57 8.25 3.87 -11.48
N ARG A 58 9.25 3.27 -10.85
CA ARG A 58 9.39 1.82 -10.87
C ARG A 58 8.20 1.15 -10.17
N LEU A 59 7.81 1.71 -9.02
CA LEU A 59 6.67 1.16 -8.30
C LEU A 59 5.38 1.34 -9.08
N MET A 60 5.22 2.51 -9.68
CA MET A 60 4.05 2.77 -10.50
C MET A 60 3.96 1.80 -11.67
N LEU A 61 5.07 1.52 -12.32
CA LEU A 61 5.07 0.57 -13.42
C LEU A 61 4.74 -0.83 -12.93
N GLN A 62 5.23 -1.18 -11.75
CA GLN A 62 4.90 -2.47 -11.18
C GLN A 62 3.40 -2.58 -10.90
N VAL A 63 2.81 -1.52 -10.33
CA VAL A 63 1.38 -1.51 -10.10
C VAL A 63 0.63 -1.71 -11.41
N HIS A 64 1.06 -1.00 -12.44
CA HIS A 64 0.37 -1.05 -13.72
C HIS A 64 0.51 -2.41 -14.40
N HIS A 65 1.72 -2.97 -14.42
CA HIS A 65 1.97 -4.20 -15.17
C HIS A 65 1.64 -5.44 -14.37
N GLU A 66 1.80 -5.42 -13.07
CA GLU A 66 1.59 -6.62 -12.27
C GLU A 66 0.33 -6.57 -11.44
N GLY A 67 -0.37 -5.46 -11.46
CA GLY A 67 -1.64 -5.33 -10.77
C GLY A 67 -1.51 -4.77 -9.37
N ARG A 68 -0.34 -4.85 -8.78
CA ARG A 68 -0.12 -4.29 -7.45
C ARG A 68 1.38 -4.20 -7.17
N ALA A 69 1.71 -3.42 -6.16
CA ALA A 69 3.09 -3.34 -5.71
C ALA A 69 3.14 -3.03 -4.23
N VAL A 70 4.14 -3.55 -3.56
CA VAL A 70 4.40 -3.18 -2.18
C VAL A 70 5.12 -1.84 -2.22
N VAL A 71 4.52 -0.83 -1.63
CA VAL A 71 5.08 0.53 -1.69
C VAL A 71 5.69 0.98 -0.38
N ALA A 72 5.38 0.30 0.72
CA ALA A 72 5.95 0.69 2.01
C ALA A 72 5.84 -0.47 2.98
N ASN A 73 6.59 -0.39 4.06
CA ASN A 73 6.48 -1.37 5.12
C ASN A 73 6.73 -0.67 6.45
N GLY A 74 6.41 -1.35 7.53
CA GLY A 74 6.63 -0.77 8.84
C GLY A 74 5.72 -1.42 9.87
N THR A 75 5.49 -0.68 10.94
CA THR A 75 4.58 -1.16 11.98
C THR A 75 3.15 -1.08 11.48
N ARG A 76 2.28 -1.77 12.19
CA ARG A 76 0.86 -1.73 11.84
C ARG A 76 0.34 -0.30 11.82
N GLU A 77 0.66 0.47 12.86
CA GLU A 77 0.15 1.83 12.95
C GLU A 77 0.68 2.71 11.83
N THR A 78 1.95 2.55 11.50
CA THR A 78 2.52 3.32 10.41
C THR A 78 1.87 2.97 9.10
N CYS A 79 1.64 1.69 8.88
CA CYS A 79 1.00 1.26 7.64
C CYS A 79 -0.46 1.72 7.56
N GLU A 80 -1.16 1.73 8.70
CA GLU A 80 -2.51 2.26 8.70
C GLU A 80 -2.54 3.71 8.26
N LEU A 81 -1.60 4.50 8.74
CA LEU A 81 -1.53 5.89 8.34
C LEU A 81 -1.24 6.02 6.85
N HIS A 82 -0.31 5.21 6.35
CA HIS A 82 0.01 5.25 4.93
C HIS A 82 -1.22 4.89 4.08
N VAL A 83 -1.94 3.86 4.47
CA VAL A 83 -3.13 3.45 3.73
C VAL A 83 -4.16 4.57 3.75
N PHE A 84 -4.36 5.18 4.91
CA PHE A 84 -5.31 6.28 5.02
C PHE A 84 -4.94 7.42 4.08
N ARG A 85 -3.67 7.79 4.05
CA ARG A 85 -3.22 8.87 3.19
C ARG A 85 -3.35 8.53 1.71
N LEU A 86 -3.05 7.30 1.36
CA LEU A 86 -3.23 6.87 -0.02
C LEU A 86 -4.69 6.95 -0.42
N HIS A 87 -5.58 6.54 0.48
CA HIS A 87 -7.01 6.65 0.20
C HIS A 87 -7.45 8.09 0.04
N GLU A 88 -6.89 8.98 0.85
CA GLU A 88 -7.22 10.39 0.71
C GLU A 88 -6.85 10.93 -0.66
N HIS A 89 -5.83 10.35 -1.28
CA HIS A 89 -5.41 10.76 -2.61
C HIS A 89 -6.07 9.94 -3.70
N GLY A 90 -7.02 9.10 -3.34
CA GLY A 90 -7.81 8.37 -4.31
C GLY A 90 -7.18 7.10 -4.85
N LEU A 91 -6.12 6.63 -4.23
CA LEU A 91 -5.49 5.39 -4.66
C LEU A 91 -6.10 4.21 -3.94
N TRP A 92 -6.09 3.06 -4.60
CA TRP A 92 -6.52 1.82 -3.97
C TRP A 92 -5.34 1.25 -3.21
N ALA A 93 -5.49 1.13 -1.92
CA ALA A 93 -4.40 0.65 -1.07
C ALA A 93 -4.92 -0.24 0.04
N THR A 94 -4.14 -1.24 0.36
CA THR A 94 -4.45 -2.14 1.47
C THR A 94 -3.17 -2.40 2.24
N MET A 95 -3.30 -3.08 3.37
CA MET A 95 -2.14 -3.46 4.16
C MET A 95 -2.31 -4.87 4.64
N GLN A 96 -1.21 -5.52 4.92
CA GLN A 96 -1.25 -6.88 5.43
C GLN A 96 0.09 -7.20 6.09
N HIS A 97 0.08 -8.25 6.90
CA HIS A 97 1.32 -8.74 7.47
C HIS A 97 2.18 -9.32 6.36
N ASP A 98 3.46 -9.06 6.48
CA ASP A 98 4.42 -9.66 5.56
C ASP A 98 4.91 -10.94 6.20
N ALA A 99 4.09 -11.93 6.15
CA ALA A 99 4.40 -13.19 6.85
C ALA A 99 4.80 -14.29 5.90
#